data_eb1f998d6dba08f0b4ded2b8dff9b1d7
#
_entry.id   eb1f998d6dba08f0b4ded2b8dff9b1d7
#
_cell.length_a   1.000
_cell.length_b   1.000
_cell.length_c   1.000
_cell.angle_alpha   90.00
_cell.angle_beta   90.00
_cell.angle_gamma   90.00
#
_symmetry.space_group_name_H-M   'P 1'
#
loop_
_entity.id
_entity.type
_entity.pdbx_description
1 polymer ?
#
loop_
_entity_poly.entity_id
_entity_poly.type
_entity_poly.pdbx_seq_one_letter_code
_entity_poly.pdbx_strand_id
1 'polypeptide(L)'
;IVDGDSIGDVQYETDRGRFLARNKTARAPAAIFGGWPLSNSAGAVLDPVFSLRRRIQIPRGRTVSIAFWTMAAGTREEIINLVDRHQETTAFNRAATLAATHAQSQLQYLGLVGEEAHLFQFLANYVIYADAALRAWEGKKAAQRLPKNGSREMSPKSIGGARGIV
;
A
#
# COMPACT_ATOMS: atom_id res chain seq x y z
N ILE A 1 12.89 -0.49 12.85
CA ILE A 1 13.96 0.12 13.66
C ILE A 1 13.53 1.52 14.04
N VAL A 2 13.70 1.89 15.27
CA VAL A 2 13.43 3.25 15.79
C VAL A 2 14.71 3.76 16.42
N ASP A 3 15.17 4.91 15.94
CA ASP A 3 16.27 5.65 16.55
C ASP A 3 15.66 6.76 17.43
N GLY A 4 15.35 6.43 18.68
CA GLY A 4 14.66 7.29 19.62
C GLY A 4 13.84 6.51 20.65
N ASP A 5 13.18 7.24 21.55
CA ASP A 5 12.37 6.64 22.59
C ASP A 5 11.04 6.11 22.05
N SER A 6 10.76 4.86 22.35
CA SER A 6 9.49 4.22 21.98
C SER A 6 8.61 3.98 23.21
N ILE A 7 7.32 4.14 23.06
CA ILE A 7 6.33 3.99 24.12
C ILE A 7 5.52 2.73 23.89
N GLY A 8 5.57 1.82 24.89
CA GLY A 8 4.83 0.56 24.84
C GLY A 8 5.36 -0.41 23.78
N ASP A 9 4.62 -1.47 23.54
CA ASP A 9 5.00 -2.55 22.65
C ASP A 9 4.68 -2.28 21.18
N VAL A 10 5.36 -3.01 20.31
CA VAL A 10 5.00 -3.07 18.88
C VAL A 10 3.65 -3.76 18.75
N GLN A 11 2.79 -3.21 17.93
CA GLN A 11 1.50 -3.81 17.60
C GLN A 11 1.45 -4.13 16.12
N TYR A 12 0.83 -5.24 15.79
CA TYR A 12 0.68 -5.66 14.39
C TYR A 12 -0.69 -6.29 14.12
N GLU A 13 -1.10 -6.26 12.86
CA GLU A 13 -2.31 -6.90 12.36
C GLU A 13 -2.02 -7.54 11.01
N THR A 14 -2.45 -8.78 10.85
CA THR A 14 -2.30 -9.53 9.60
C THR A 14 -3.62 -9.80 8.89
N ASP A 15 -4.74 -9.55 9.54
CA ASP A 15 -6.09 -9.71 9.00
C ASP A 15 -6.64 -8.36 8.54
N ARG A 16 -6.85 -8.21 7.23
CA ARG A 16 -7.39 -6.99 6.64
C ARG A 16 -8.82 -6.71 7.09
N GLY A 17 -9.62 -7.74 7.32
CA GLY A 17 -10.98 -7.58 7.83
C GLY A 17 -11.00 -6.93 9.21
N ARG A 18 -10.10 -7.32 10.09
CA ARG A 18 -9.91 -6.68 11.41
C ARG A 18 -9.32 -5.28 11.29
N PHE A 19 -8.34 -5.10 10.40
CA PHE A 19 -7.70 -3.80 10.18
C PHE A 19 -8.69 -2.75 9.68
N LEU A 20 -9.51 -3.10 8.69
CA LEU A 20 -10.50 -2.20 8.11
C LEU A 20 -11.75 -2.06 8.99
N ALA A 21 -12.24 -3.14 9.57
CA ALA A 21 -13.56 -3.36 10.15
C ALA A 21 -14.70 -3.25 9.11
N ARG A 22 -15.92 -3.59 9.57
CA ARG A 22 -17.13 -3.55 8.73
C ARG A 22 -17.43 -2.12 8.27
N ASN A 23 -17.83 -2.00 7.01
CA ASN A 23 -18.24 -0.73 6.39
C ASN A 23 -17.15 0.37 6.39
N LYS A 24 -15.88 -0.01 6.50
CA LYS A 24 -14.73 0.88 6.39
C LYS A 24 -13.91 0.56 5.15
N THR A 25 -13.13 1.53 4.69
CA THR A 25 -12.28 1.43 3.52
C THR A 25 -10.81 1.64 3.89
N ALA A 26 -9.91 1.35 2.95
CA ALA A 26 -8.47 1.61 3.14
C ALA A 26 -8.14 3.09 3.39
N ARG A 27 -9.05 4.02 3.02
CA ARG A 27 -8.88 5.46 3.31
C ARG A 27 -9.18 5.83 4.77
N ALA A 28 -10.01 5.03 5.44
CA ALA A 28 -10.40 5.28 6.82
C ALA A 28 -10.53 3.96 7.60
N PRO A 29 -9.44 3.21 7.79
CA PRO A 29 -9.48 1.94 8.51
C PRO A 29 -9.71 2.16 9.99
N ALA A 30 -10.53 1.30 10.60
CA ALA A 30 -10.87 1.39 12.02
C ALA A 30 -9.63 1.24 12.93
N ALA A 31 -8.66 0.45 12.50
CA ALA A 31 -7.39 0.26 13.23
C ALA A 31 -6.61 1.55 13.45
N ILE A 32 -6.76 2.54 12.54
CA ILE A 32 -6.08 3.85 12.66
C ILE A 32 -6.96 4.84 13.40
N PHE A 33 -8.23 4.96 13.01
CA PHE A 33 -9.13 6.00 13.53
C PHE A 33 -9.85 5.61 14.82
N GLY A 34 -9.99 4.30 15.09
CA GLY A 34 -10.69 3.81 16.27
C GLY A 34 -9.86 3.84 17.57
N GLY A 35 -8.56 4.06 17.47
CA GLY A 35 -7.66 4.09 18.64
C GLY A 35 -7.47 2.73 19.36
N TRP A 36 -8.09 1.66 18.87
CA TRP A 36 -8.00 0.33 19.45
C TRP A 36 -6.62 -0.29 19.25
N PRO A 37 -6.15 -1.11 20.19
CA PRO A 37 -4.93 -1.89 19.97
C PRO A 37 -5.13 -2.87 18.80
N LEU A 38 -4.06 -3.11 18.04
CA LEU A 38 -4.06 -4.17 17.02
C LEU A 38 -4.08 -5.53 17.72
N SER A 39 -4.56 -6.57 17.03
CA SER A 39 -4.79 -7.88 17.66
C SER A 39 -3.51 -8.63 18.00
N ASN A 40 -2.37 -8.25 17.41
CA ASN A 40 -1.10 -8.97 17.47
C ASN A 40 -1.23 -10.44 17.04
N SER A 41 -2.18 -10.72 16.17
CA SER A 41 -2.39 -12.08 15.64
C SER A 41 -1.56 -12.27 14.37
N ALA A 42 -1.00 -13.45 14.24
CA ALA A 42 -0.32 -13.94 13.04
C ALA A 42 -0.86 -15.34 12.71
N GLY A 43 -0.84 -15.70 11.44
CA GLY A 43 -1.27 -17.01 10.98
C GLY A 43 -1.99 -16.95 9.64
N ALA A 44 -2.70 -18.01 9.30
CA ALA A 44 -3.47 -18.09 8.07
C ALA A 44 -4.71 -17.18 8.17
N VAL A 45 -4.83 -16.26 7.22
CA VAL A 45 -5.97 -15.35 7.08
C VAL A 45 -6.45 -15.35 5.63
N LEU A 46 -7.75 -15.13 5.42
CA LEU A 46 -8.34 -15.14 4.07
C LEU A 46 -7.92 -13.92 3.25
N ASP A 47 -7.80 -12.76 3.90
CA ASP A 47 -7.44 -11.49 3.24
C ASP A 47 -6.30 -10.85 4.06
N PRO A 48 -5.04 -11.06 3.65
CA PRO A 48 -3.89 -10.62 4.43
C PRO A 48 -3.63 -9.13 4.31
N VAL A 49 -3.08 -8.55 5.39
CA VAL A 49 -2.52 -7.20 5.43
C VAL A 49 -1.21 -7.20 6.21
N PHE A 50 -0.28 -6.34 5.82
CA PHE A 50 0.86 -6.00 6.64
C PHE A 50 0.57 -4.68 7.35
N SER A 51 0.33 -4.73 8.65
CA SER A 51 0.17 -3.55 9.48
C SER A 51 1.07 -3.65 10.68
N LEU A 52 1.93 -2.67 10.84
CA LEU A 52 2.83 -2.54 11.98
C LEU A 52 2.66 -1.15 12.58
N ARG A 53 2.41 -1.10 13.89
CA ARG A 53 2.23 0.14 14.62
C ARG A 53 3.22 0.24 15.79
N ARG A 54 3.93 1.33 15.84
CA ARG A 54 4.81 1.68 16.96
C ARG A 54 4.51 3.10 17.42
N ARG A 55 4.41 3.29 18.72
CA ARG A 55 4.34 4.63 19.31
C ARG A 55 5.75 5.09 19.62
N ILE A 56 6.03 6.33 19.29
CA ILE A 56 7.30 6.98 19.56
C ILE A 56 7.06 8.28 20.31
N GLN A 57 8.04 8.66 21.11
CA GLN A 57 8.09 9.96 21.75
C GLN A 57 9.10 10.83 21.01
N ILE A 58 8.66 11.99 20.56
CA ILE A 58 9.54 12.97 19.92
C ILE A 58 9.72 14.13 20.87
N PRO A 59 10.87 14.23 21.56
CA PRO A 59 11.16 15.34 22.45
C PRO A 59 11.24 16.67 21.68
N ARG A 60 10.92 17.77 22.37
CA ARG A 60 10.95 19.09 21.74
C ARG A 60 12.33 19.39 21.16
N GLY A 61 12.38 19.83 19.91
CA GLY A 61 13.61 20.15 19.18
C GLY A 61 14.48 18.96 18.80
N ARG A 62 13.96 17.71 18.91
CA ARG A 62 14.64 16.49 18.49
C ARG A 62 14.01 15.91 17.24
N THR A 63 14.83 15.17 16.49
CA THR A 63 14.40 14.37 15.35
C THR A 63 14.51 12.90 15.74
N VAL A 64 13.52 12.11 15.37
CA VAL A 64 13.51 10.64 15.54
C VAL A 64 13.45 10.02 14.16
N SER A 65 14.31 9.06 13.91
CA SER A 65 14.34 8.31 12.65
C SER A 65 13.66 6.95 12.81
N ILE A 66 12.81 6.59 11.86
CA ILE A 66 12.14 5.30 11.83
C ILE A 66 12.40 4.65 10.49
N ALA A 67 12.86 3.41 10.50
CA ALA A 67 13.02 2.60 9.31
C ALA A 67 12.09 1.38 9.36
N PHE A 68 11.29 1.22 8.32
CA PHE A 68 10.50 0.02 8.07
C PHE A 68 11.17 -0.81 6.99
N TRP A 69 11.42 -2.08 7.28
CA TRP A 69 11.96 -3.03 6.33
C TRP A 69 10.85 -3.96 5.84
N THR A 70 10.75 -4.10 4.54
CA THR A 70 9.94 -5.14 3.91
C THR A 70 10.90 -6.14 3.28
N MET A 71 10.78 -7.40 3.68
CA MET A 71 11.68 -8.46 3.26
C MET A 71 10.88 -9.62 2.68
N ALA A 72 11.44 -10.30 1.68
CA ALA A 72 10.90 -11.52 1.11
C ALA A 72 12.04 -12.51 0.87
N ALA A 73 11.78 -13.78 1.12
CA ALA A 73 12.73 -14.87 0.89
C ALA A 73 11.99 -16.16 0.53
N GLY A 74 12.70 -17.13 -0.04
CA GLY A 74 12.14 -18.41 -0.42
C GLY A 74 11.85 -19.32 0.78
N THR A 75 12.59 -19.17 1.86
CA THR A 75 12.47 -19.97 3.07
C THR A 75 12.35 -19.12 4.33
N ARG A 76 11.83 -19.75 5.40
CA ARG A 76 11.73 -19.10 6.72
C ARG A 76 13.12 -18.78 7.30
N GLU A 77 14.07 -19.66 7.08
CA GLU A 77 15.43 -19.47 7.57
C GLU A 77 16.13 -18.28 6.91
N GLU A 78 15.98 -18.14 5.61
CA GLU A 78 16.50 -16.99 4.88
C GLU A 78 15.89 -15.68 5.35
N ILE A 79 14.57 -15.64 5.64
CA ILE A 79 13.93 -14.41 6.13
C ILE A 79 14.45 -14.03 7.51
N ILE A 80 14.69 -15.00 8.41
CA ILE A 80 15.25 -14.75 9.73
C ILE A 80 16.66 -14.19 9.60
N ASN A 81 17.47 -14.78 8.75
CA ASN A 81 18.84 -14.32 8.48
C ASN A 81 18.86 -12.88 7.89
N LEU A 82 17.88 -12.54 7.05
CA LEU A 82 17.72 -11.17 6.55
C LEU A 82 17.35 -10.19 7.66
N VAL A 83 16.42 -10.58 8.54
CA VAL A 83 16.02 -9.75 9.69
C VAL A 83 17.21 -9.49 10.58
N ASP A 84 17.98 -10.53 10.96
CA ASP A 84 19.14 -10.41 11.85
C ASP A 84 20.21 -9.46 11.30
N ARG A 85 20.44 -9.50 9.99
CA ARG A 85 21.41 -8.60 9.33
C ARG A 85 20.97 -7.13 9.30
N HIS A 86 19.67 -6.86 9.41
CA HIS A 86 19.10 -5.53 9.23
C HIS A 86 18.49 -4.95 10.51
N GLN A 87 18.78 -5.53 11.68
CA GLN A 87 18.27 -5.04 12.98
C GLN A 87 18.91 -3.73 13.42
N GLU A 88 20.09 -3.40 12.92
CA GLU A 88 20.83 -2.23 13.35
C GLU A 88 20.46 -0.98 12.53
N THR A 89 20.43 0.18 13.18
CA THR A 89 20.21 1.48 12.52
C THR A 89 21.28 1.77 11.46
N THR A 90 22.52 1.33 11.71
CA THR A 90 23.64 1.46 10.77
C THR A 90 23.40 0.72 9.46
N ALA A 91 22.65 -0.40 9.47
CA ALA A 91 22.31 -1.17 8.28
C ALA A 91 21.41 -0.33 7.33
N PHE A 92 20.49 0.43 7.88
CA PHE A 92 19.65 1.33 7.08
C PHE A 92 20.49 2.43 6.41
N ASN A 93 21.33 3.12 7.17
CA ASN A 93 22.15 4.20 6.63
C ASN A 93 23.11 3.69 5.53
N ARG A 94 23.70 2.52 5.76
CA ARG A 94 24.54 1.86 4.73
C ARG A 94 23.76 1.50 3.49
N ALA A 95 22.57 0.90 3.64
CA ALA A 95 21.71 0.55 2.50
C ALA A 95 21.27 1.80 1.71
N ALA A 96 20.90 2.87 2.39
CA ALA A 96 20.52 4.13 1.76
C ALA A 96 21.69 4.75 0.97
N THR A 97 22.90 4.76 1.55
CA THR A 97 24.11 5.25 0.88
C THR A 97 24.44 4.42 -0.36
N LEU A 98 24.40 3.09 -0.23
CA LEU A 98 24.65 2.20 -1.36
C LEU A 98 23.61 2.37 -2.48
N ALA A 99 22.33 2.51 -2.13
CA ALA A 99 21.26 2.74 -3.09
C ALA A 99 21.47 4.07 -3.85
N ALA A 100 21.81 5.14 -3.13
CA ALA A 100 22.09 6.43 -3.73
C ALA A 100 23.29 6.39 -4.68
N THR A 101 24.39 5.75 -4.26
CA THR A 101 25.59 5.57 -5.08
C THR A 101 25.30 4.74 -6.32
N HIS A 102 24.55 3.65 -6.17
CA HIS A 102 24.16 2.81 -7.29
C HIS A 102 23.28 3.56 -8.29
N ALA A 103 22.27 4.29 -7.80
CA ALA A 103 21.42 5.13 -8.65
C ALA A 103 22.24 6.17 -9.44
N GLN A 104 23.16 6.85 -8.77
CA GLN A 104 24.04 7.82 -9.42
C GLN A 104 24.92 7.18 -10.50
N SER A 105 25.50 6.00 -10.20
CA SER A 105 26.31 5.26 -11.19
C SER A 105 25.47 4.83 -12.39
N GLN A 106 24.24 4.40 -12.18
CA GLN A 106 23.32 4.06 -13.28
C GLN A 106 22.97 5.27 -14.14
N LEU A 107 22.69 6.43 -13.53
CA LEU A 107 22.41 7.66 -14.27
C LEU A 107 23.62 8.09 -15.13
N GLN A 108 24.83 8.01 -14.58
CA GLN A 108 26.06 8.28 -15.32
C GLN A 108 26.26 7.30 -16.49
N TYR A 109 26.02 6.02 -16.26
CA TYR A 109 26.11 5.00 -17.31
C TYR A 109 25.13 5.26 -18.46
N LEU A 110 23.92 5.73 -18.15
CA LEU A 110 22.89 6.09 -19.12
C LEU A 110 23.09 7.48 -19.74
N GLY A 111 24.07 8.26 -19.27
CA GLY A 111 24.30 9.64 -19.71
C GLY A 111 23.17 10.60 -19.31
N LEU A 112 22.41 10.29 -18.27
CA LEU A 112 21.29 11.08 -17.79
C LEU A 112 21.69 12.00 -16.63
N VAL A 113 21.17 13.21 -16.63
CA VAL A 113 21.24 14.11 -15.46
C VAL A 113 20.04 13.93 -14.54
N GLY A 114 20.17 14.35 -13.28
CA GLY A 114 19.13 14.12 -12.26
C GLY A 114 17.76 14.67 -12.64
N GLU A 115 17.70 15.84 -13.30
CA GLU A 115 16.45 16.46 -13.77
C GLU A 115 15.74 15.59 -14.82
N GLU A 116 16.50 15.03 -15.77
CA GLU A 116 15.97 14.12 -16.79
C GLU A 116 15.43 12.82 -16.14
N ALA A 117 16.16 12.30 -15.15
CA ALA A 117 15.71 11.13 -14.40
C ALA A 117 14.37 11.38 -13.69
N HIS A 118 14.19 12.55 -13.09
CA HIS A 118 12.91 12.94 -12.49
C HIS A 118 11.78 13.05 -13.51
N LEU A 119 12.08 13.64 -14.68
CA LEU A 119 11.11 13.72 -15.77
C LEU A 119 10.69 12.32 -16.24
N PHE A 120 11.65 11.42 -16.45
CA PHE A 120 11.32 10.04 -16.85
C PHE A 120 10.53 9.28 -15.78
N GLN A 121 10.86 9.44 -14.51
CA GLN A 121 10.08 8.87 -13.42
C GLN A 121 8.64 9.40 -13.39
N PHE A 122 8.48 10.70 -13.59
CA PHE A 122 7.15 11.31 -13.67
C PHE A 122 6.35 10.75 -14.84
N LEU A 123 6.93 10.66 -16.03
CA LEU A 123 6.27 10.07 -17.20
C LEU A 123 5.98 8.59 -17.03
N ALA A 124 6.90 7.82 -16.43
CA ALA A 124 6.71 6.41 -16.15
C ALA A 124 5.50 6.14 -15.25
N ASN A 125 5.24 7.00 -14.27
CA ASN A 125 4.07 6.88 -13.41
C ASN A 125 2.76 6.92 -14.19
N TYR A 126 2.63 7.80 -15.18
CA TYR A 126 1.44 7.86 -16.03
C TYR A 126 1.25 6.60 -16.87
N VAL A 127 2.35 6.00 -17.32
CA VAL A 127 2.30 4.74 -18.11
C VAL A 127 1.96 3.57 -17.21
N ILE A 128 2.65 3.43 -16.06
CA ILE A 128 2.48 2.32 -15.13
C ILE A 128 1.05 2.29 -14.57
N TYR A 129 0.52 3.45 -14.19
CA TYR A 129 -0.82 3.56 -13.62
C TYR A 129 -1.92 3.82 -14.66
N ALA A 130 -1.58 3.76 -15.96
CA ALA A 130 -2.51 3.96 -17.06
C ALA A 130 -3.38 5.21 -16.90
N ASP A 131 -2.78 6.35 -16.56
CA ASP A 131 -3.49 7.59 -16.27
C ASP A 131 -4.35 8.03 -17.47
N ALA A 132 -5.60 8.33 -17.18
CA ALA A 132 -6.55 8.80 -18.19
C ALA A 132 -6.13 10.14 -18.85
N ALA A 133 -5.27 10.93 -18.21
CA ALA A 133 -4.78 12.19 -18.74
C ALA A 133 -3.92 12.01 -20.00
N LEU A 134 -3.23 10.85 -20.14
CA LEU A 134 -2.43 10.52 -21.31
C LEU A 134 -3.21 9.91 -22.47
N ARG A 135 -4.50 9.62 -22.29
CA ARG A 135 -5.32 9.09 -23.37
C ARG A 135 -5.55 10.17 -24.42
N ALA A 136 -5.33 9.81 -25.69
CA ALA A 136 -5.66 10.70 -26.81
C ALA A 136 -7.12 11.15 -26.71
N TRP A 137 -7.40 12.38 -27.12
CA TRP A 137 -8.75 12.99 -27.10
C TRP A 137 -9.83 12.11 -27.74
N GLU A 138 -9.50 11.43 -28.83
CA GLU A 138 -10.41 10.51 -29.51
C GLU A 138 -10.73 9.27 -28.68
N GLY A 139 -9.74 8.73 -27.96
CA GLY A 139 -9.95 7.64 -27.01
C GLY A 139 -10.82 8.06 -25.83
N LYS A 140 -10.72 9.32 -25.38
CA LYS A 140 -11.60 9.87 -24.34
C LYS A 140 -13.06 9.96 -24.82
N LYS A 141 -13.30 10.38 -26.06
CA LYS A 141 -14.65 10.39 -26.66
C LYS A 141 -15.22 8.99 -26.83
N ALA A 142 -14.41 8.01 -27.22
CA ALA A 142 -14.84 6.63 -27.34
C ALA A 142 -15.20 6.02 -25.99
N ALA A 143 -14.39 6.28 -24.94
CA ALA A 143 -14.68 5.82 -23.59
C ALA A 143 -15.95 6.46 -22.98
N GLN A 144 -16.27 7.69 -23.37
CA GLN A 144 -17.53 8.34 -22.95
C GLN A 144 -18.75 7.83 -23.69
N ARG A 145 -18.59 7.27 -24.91
CA ARG A 145 -19.65 6.69 -25.72
C ARG A 145 -19.97 5.24 -25.38
N LEU A 146 -19.11 4.56 -24.62
CA LEU A 146 -19.47 3.26 -24.08
C LEU A 146 -20.66 3.46 -23.14
N PRO A 147 -21.79 2.79 -23.37
CA PRO A 147 -22.92 2.88 -22.47
C PRO A 147 -22.41 2.46 -21.10
N LYS A 148 -22.54 3.36 -20.14
CA LYS A 148 -22.47 2.97 -18.73
C LYS A 148 -23.45 1.82 -18.64
N ASN A 149 -22.98 0.60 -18.37
CA ASN A 149 -23.84 -0.54 -18.14
C ASN A 149 -24.86 -0.08 -17.11
N GLY A 150 -26.01 0.33 -17.65
CA GLY A 150 -27.14 0.72 -16.84
C GLY A 150 -27.47 -0.50 -16.00
N SER A 151 -27.44 -0.33 -14.73
CA SER A 151 -28.26 -1.11 -13.83
C SER A 151 -29.61 -1.24 -14.54
N ARG A 152 -29.85 -2.41 -15.12
CA ARG A 152 -31.20 -2.80 -15.50
C ARG A 152 -31.98 -2.79 -14.19
N GLU A 153 -32.70 -1.71 -13.97
CA GLU A 153 -33.83 -1.75 -13.05
C GLU A 153 -34.74 -2.86 -13.56
N MET A 154 -34.68 -4.00 -12.91
CA MET A 154 -35.70 -5.02 -13.01
C MET A 154 -36.93 -4.45 -12.32
N SER A 155 -37.74 -3.73 -13.08
CA SER A 155 -39.13 -3.43 -12.72
C SER A 155 -39.84 -4.76 -12.43
N PRO A 156 -40.43 -4.97 -11.27
CA PRO A 156 -41.22 -6.16 -11.01
C PRO A 156 -42.48 -6.07 -11.86
N LYS A 157 -42.52 -6.77 -13.02
CA LYS A 157 -43.75 -7.00 -13.73
C LYS A 157 -44.67 -7.81 -12.83
N SER A 158 -45.77 -7.17 -12.48
CA SER A 158 -46.97 -7.75 -11.89
C SER A 158 -47.27 -9.13 -12.51
N ILE A 159 -47.24 -10.15 -11.67
CA ILE A 159 -47.84 -11.43 -11.99
C ILE A 159 -49.35 -11.24 -11.83
N GLY A 160 -49.96 -10.91 -12.95
CA GLY A 160 -51.44 -10.93 -13.08
C GLY A 160 -51.96 -12.37 -13.15
N GLY A 161 -52.98 -12.61 -12.42
CA GLY A 161 -53.79 -13.74 -12.18
C GLY A 161 -53.84 -14.86 -13.20
N ALA A 162 -53.81 -16.08 -12.70
CA ALA A 162 -54.46 -17.23 -13.28
C ALA A 162 -55.50 -17.73 -12.30
N ARG A 163 -56.74 -17.52 -12.68
CA ARG A 163 -57.96 -18.11 -12.07
C ARG A 163 -57.88 -19.62 -12.24
N GLY A 164 -58.36 -20.31 -11.21
CA GLY A 164 -58.54 -21.73 -11.20
C GLY A 164 -59.65 -22.25 -12.14
N ILE A 165 -59.65 -23.53 -12.32
CA ILE A 165 -60.87 -24.32 -12.61
C ILE A 165 -60.61 -25.74 -12.11
N VAL A 166 -61.55 -26.17 -11.23
CA VAL A 166 -61.96 -27.53 -10.77
C VAL A 166 -60.94 -28.31 -9.97
#